data_c82ec54464777bd97283eee4c2b713b7
#
_entry.id   c82ec54464777bd97283eee4c2b713b7
#
_cell.length_a   1.000
_cell.length_b   1.000
_cell.length_c   1.000
_cell.angle_alpha   90.00
_cell.angle_beta   90.00
_cell.angle_gamma   90.00
#
_symmetry.space_group_name_H-M   'P 1'
#
loop_
_entity.id
_entity.type
_entity.pdbx_description
1 polymer ?
#
loop_
_entity_poly.entity_id
_entity_poly.type
_entity_poly.pdbx_seq_one_letter_code
_entity_poly.pdbx_strand_id
1 'polypeptide(L)'
;MHPSTRSQLPASHAFWRVALRVLRQALAAAAGLLACLWWASPAQAVPAFARQTGQDCIACHVGGFGPQLTPFGRAFKLDGYTLSDGKKHIPLSAMLVASYTHTAQGYGANNYMGPPPAGFSANDNFTALQQASVFLAGRITDHLGVLGQATYSDPGSQNLAWDNTELRYAHPYSVGAMQGLFGMSLNNNPTLSDVWNTTPAWQYSYMAPPFGNSGPPATPLIYNLGQSVIGATAYTLIDNSWYAEVGAYHNLSTYWANALHAGNASLQGEAPYWRLWYSKTVGPHVFEAGLLGFDARLNNGLPGLPTDHYHDIGVDATYQFLNGGPNVITANAIYMHERQDLNQSFLVGSASNASNTLNTANINVSYWLDNTYGATIGLFSTTGSADPTLYSSRTGSPNTNGATFEIDWNPFGKSWVNPEKNLRIGLQYTLFNKYLGAKHNFDGAGTNARDLNTLYLYLWTAI
;
A
#
# COMPACT_ATOMS: atom_id res chain seq x y z
N MET A 1 29.54 -55.64 29.27
CA MET A 1 29.41 -54.30 28.66
C MET A 1 28.08 -54.27 27.87
N HIS A 2 27.04 -53.66 28.41
CA HIS A 2 25.75 -53.51 27.73
C HIS A 2 25.68 -52.08 27.10
N PRO A 3 25.27 -51.93 25.84
CA PRO A 3 25.04 -50.60 25.26
C PRO A 3 23.63 -50.11 25.67
N SER A 4 23.57 -48.92 26.25
CA SER A 4 22.33 -48.21 26.60
C SER A 4 21.65 -47.71 25.34
N THR A 5 20.48 -48.22 25.01
CA THR A 5 19.58 -47.68 23.99
C THR A 5 18.94 -46.38 24.49
N ARG A 6 19.34 -45.23 23.95
CA ARG A 6 18.58 -43.99 24.08
C ARG A 6 17.33 -44.04 23.20
N SER A 7 16.16 -44.11 23.83
CA SER A 7 14.88 -43.99 23.14
C SER A 7 14.72 -42.54 22.58
N GLN A 8 14.72 -42.43 21.26
CA GLN A 8 14.31 -41.19 20.60
C GLN A 8 12.79 -41.03 20.76
N LEU A 9 12.36 -39.93 21.38
CA LEU A 9 10.96 -39.55 21.45
C LEU A 9 10.44 -39.22 20.03
N PRO A 10 9.22 -39.63 19.65
CA PRO A 10 8.70 -39.41 18.29
C PRO A 10 8.50 -37.93 18.00
N ALA A 11 8.87 -37.52 16.77
CA ALA A 11 8.86 -36.12 16.27
C ALA A 11 7.50 -35.40 16.40
N SER A 12 6.40 -36.13 16.55
CA SER A 12 5.05 -35.57 16.77
C SER A 12 4.90 -34.82 18.10
N HIS A 13 5.60 -35.24 19.17
CA HIS A 13 5.53 -34.53 20.45
C HIS A 13 6.29 -33.20 20.48
N ALA A 14 7.30 -33.05 19.66
CA ALA A 14 8.04 -31.79 19.53
C ALA A 14 7.19 -30.74 18.81
N PHE A 15 6.50 -31.12 17.74
CA PHE A 15 5.61 -30.26 16.99
C PHE A 15 4.47 -29.70 17.85
N TRP A 16 3.78 -30.56 18.60
CA TRP A 16 2.68 -30.09 19.47
C TRP A 16 3.15 -29.20 20.62
N ARG A 17 4.37 -29.36 21.12
CA ARG A 17 4.93 -28.51 22.17
C ARG A 17 5.27 -27.10 21.63
N VAL A 18 5.76 -27.01 20.40
CA VAL A 18 6.04 -25.74 19.73
C VAL A 18 4.72 -25.02 19.41
N ALA A 19 3.76 -25.71 18.80
CA ALA A 19 2.44 -25.17 18.49
C ALA A 19 1.70 -24.65 19.74
N LEU A 20 1.76 -25.38 20.86
CA LEU A 20 1.16 -24.96 22.14
C LEU A 20 1.90 -23.76 22.76
N ARG A 21 3.23 -23.65 22.61
CA ARG A 21 3.97 -22.47 23.09
C ARG A 21 3.61 -21.23 22.27
N VAL A 22 3.59 -21.33 20.96
CA VAL A 22 3.19 -20.23 20.06
C VAL A 22 1.75 -19.79 20.35
N LEU A 23 0.83 -20.74 20.50
CA LEU A 23 -0.57 -20.43 20.84
C LEU A 23 -0.68 -19.74 22.23
N ARG A 24 0.06 -20.18 23.22
CA ARG A 24 0.07 -19.56 24.56
C ARG A 24 0.67 -18.17 24.53
N GLN A 25 1.74 -17.93 23.76
CA GLN A 25 2.35 -16.60 23.61
C GLN A 25 1.43 -15.65 22.84
N ALA A 26 0.79 -16.13 21.78
CA ALA A 26 -0.19 -15.37 21.02
C ALA A 26 -1.43 -15.01 21.88
N LEU A 27 -1.94 -15.95 22.68
CA LEU A 27 -3.05 -15.71 23.60
C LEU A 27 -2.66 -14.75 24.75
N ALA A 28 -1.44 -14.86 25.28
CA ALA A 28 -0.96 -13.95 26.32
C ALA A 28 -0.75 -12.53 25.78
N ALA A 29 -0.21 -12.40 24.56
CA ALA A 29 -0.08 -11.11 23.88
C ALA A 29 -1.44 -10.50 23.54
N ALA A 30 -2.38 -11.32 23.04
CA ALA A 30 -3.75 -10.88 22.78
C ALA A 30 -4.48 -10.47 24.07
N ALA A 31 -4.32 -11.20 25.17
CA ALA A 31 -4.89 -10.87 26.46
C ALA A 31 -4.28 -9.59 27.06
N GLY A 32 -2.96 -9.39 26.91
CA GLY A 32 -2.27 -8.14 27.28
C GLY A 32 -2.75 -6.94 26.50
N LEU A 33 -2.90 -7.09 25.18
CA LEU A 33 -3.45 -6.05 24.30
C LEU A 33 -4.91 -5.73 24.63
N LEU A 34 -5.74 -6.74 24.89
CA LEU A 34 -7.14 -6.56 25.31
C LEU A 34 -7.24 -5.85 26.69
N ALA A 35 -6.34 -6.16 27.62
CA ALA A 35 -6.29 -5.48 28.92
C ALA A 35 -5.85 -4.01 28.77
N CYS A 36 -4.89 -3.70 27.90
CA CYS A 36 -4.51 -2.31 27.58
C CYS A 36 -5.64 -1.54 26.91
N LEU A 37 -6.45 -2.18 26.07
CA LEU A 37 -7.62 -1.57 25.44
C LEU A 37 -8.77 -1.29 26.43
N TRP A 38 -8.84 -2.01 27.54
CA TRP A 38 -9.87 -1.80 28.57
C TRP A 38 -9.55 -0.63 29.54
N TRP A 39 -8.27 -0.26 29.66
CA TRP A 39 -7.84 0.85 30.51
C TRP A 39 -7.52 2.14 29.74
N ALA A 40 -7.54 2.11 28.42
CA ALA A 40 -7.42 3.31 27.62
C ALA A 40 -8.71 4.13 27.71
N SER A 41 -8.61 5.34 28.24
CA SER A 41 -9.63 6.38 28.05
C SER A 41 -10.01 6.47 26.58
N PRO A 42 -11.24 6.85 26.20
CA PRO A 42 -11.69 6.81 24.82
C PRO A 42 -10.74 7.60 23.93
N ALA A 43 -9.88 6.89 23.23
CA ALA A 43 -8.96 7.43 22.24
C ALA A 43 -9.69 7.47 20.90
N GLN A 44 -9.67 8.60 20.26
CA GLN A 44 -10.49 8.94 19.08
C GLN A 44 -9.74 8.66 17.78
N ALA A 45 -10.32 7.87 16.89
CA ALA A 45 -9.70 7.27 15.69
C ALA A 45 -9.53 8.21 14.47
N VAL A 46 -8.81 7.86 13.32
CA VAL A 46 -8.77 8.61 12.04
C VAL A 46 -10.15 9.03 11.52
N PRO A 47 -11.00 9.04 12.26
CA PRO A 47 -12.18 9.75 12.46
C PRO A 47 -11.98 11.25 12.62
N ALA A 48 -10.78 11.82 12.39
CA ALA A 48 -10.77 13.25 12.14
C ALA A 48 -11.79 13.59 11.07
N PHE A 49 -11.83 12.83 9.97
CA PHE A 49 -12.86 12.98 8.95
C PHE A 49 -14.26 12.50 9.38
N ALA A 50 -14.34 11.41 10.11
CA ALA A 50 -15.63 10.94 10.63
C ALA A 50 -16.20 11.92 11.66
N ARG A 51 -15.37 12.47 12.55
CA ARG A 51 -15.77 13.56 13.46
C ARG A 51 -16.20 14.81 12.71
N GLN A 52 -15.40 15.23 11.70
CA GLN A 52 -15.69 16.41 10.88
C GLN A 52 -17.03 16.29 10.15
N THR A 53 -17.36 15.12 9.63
CA THR A 53 -18.54 14.90 8.79
C THR A 53 -19.77 14.41 9.56
N GLY A 54 -19.57 13.90 10.78
CA GLY A 54 -20.61 13.18 11.53
C GLY A 54 -21.03 11.86 10.88
N GLN A 55 -20.21 11.33 9.94
CA GLN A 55 -20.50 10.10 9.21
C GLN A 55 -19.70 8.93 9.76
N ASP A 56 -20.30 7.74 9.73
CA ASP A 56 -19.63 6.49 10.08
C ASP A 56 -18.53 6.12 9.06
N CYS A 57 -17.52 5.37 9.47
CA CYS A 57 -16.44 4.95 8.59
C CYS A 57 -16.93 4.15 7.37
N ILE A 58 -17.99 3.36 7.53
CA ILE A 58 -18.63 2.59 6.43
C ILE A 58 -19.28 3.48 5.37
N ALA A 59 -19.60 4.73 5.66
CA ALA A 59 -20.09 5.67 4.67
C ALA A 59 -19.01 5.97 3.61
N CYS A 60 -17.75 6.07 4.06
CA CYS A 60 -16.61 6.42 3.20
C CYS A 60 -15.80 5.20 2.75
N HIS A 61 -15.70 4.14 3.56
CA HIS A 61 -14.81 3.01 3.33
C HIS A 61 -15.56 1.68 3.15
N VAL A 62 -15.18 0.92 2.13
CA VAL A 62 -15.60 -0.48 1.98
C VAL A 62 -14.94 -1.31 3.09
N GLY A 63 -15.72 -2.16 3.76
CA GLY A 63 -15.25 -2.88 4.95
C GLY A 63 -15.04 -1.99 6.17
N GLY A 64 -15.47 -0.73 6.13
CA GLY A 64 -15.39 0.22 7.25
C GLY A 64 -13.99 0.66 7.64
N PHE A 65 -12.95 0.28 6.87
CA PHE A 65 -11.55 0.55 7.18
C PHE A 65 -10.63 0.38 5.98
N GLY A 66 -9.52 1.12 5.96
CA GLY A 66 -8.53 1.03 4.89
C GLY A 66 -8.83 1.92 3.68
N PRO A 67 -8.04 1.85 2.61
CA PRO A 67 -8.07 2.82 1.53
C PRO A 67 -9.24 2.64 0.55
N GLN A 68 -9.95 1.51 0.53
CA GLN A 68 -11.06 1.29 -0.39
C GLN A 68 -12.24 2.24 -0.11
N LEU A 69 -12.58 3.09 -1.09
CA LEU A 69 -13.60 4.10 -0.95
C LEU A 69 -14.93 3.70 -1.59
N THR A 70 -16.00 4.02 -0.89
CA THR A 70 -17.38 4.06 -1.43
C THR A 70 -17.55 5.27 -2.36
N PRO A 71 -18.67 5.38 -3.12
CA PRO A 71 -18.96 6.61 -3.88
C PRO A 71 -18.97 7.87 -3.02
N PHE A 72 -19.48 7.79 -1.79
CA PHE A 72 -19.49 8.91 -0.85
C PHE A 72 -18.06 9.30 -0.42
N GLY A 73 -17.21 8.32 -0.08
CA GLY A 73 -15.81 8.57 0.28
C GLY A 73 -15.01 9.17 -0.88
N ARG A 74 -15.27 8.71 -2.12
CA ARG A 74 -14.65 9.30 -3.32
C ARG A 74 -15.10 10.74 -3.55
N ALA A 75 -16.39 11.02 -3.44
CA ALA A 75 -16.92 12.39 -3.56
C ALA A 75 -16.32 13.31 -2.48
N PHE A 76 -16.25 12.87 -1.23
CA PHE A 76 -15.63 13.61 -0.13
C PHE A 76 -14.17 13.97 -0.41
N LYS A 77 -13.37 13.02 -0.92
CA LYS A 77 -11.99 13.25 -1.28
C LYS A 77 -11.87 14.21 -2.47
N LEU A 78 -12.66 14.02 -3.52
CA LEU A 78 -12.67 14.89 -4.72
C LEU A 78 -13.10 16.32 -4.38
N ASP A 79 -14.02 16.50 -3.43
CA ASP A 79 -14.48 17.82 -2.95
C ASP A 79 -13.51 18.47 -1.93
N GLY A 80 -12.23 18.05 -1.93
CA GLY A 80 -11.19 18.68 -1.12
C GLY A 80 -11.31 18.41 0.38
N TYR A 81 -11.94 17.31 0.82
CA TYR A 81 -12.15 16.97 2.24
C TYR A 81 -12.95 18.02 3.02
N THR A 82 -13.86 18.75 2.34
CA THR A 82 -14.48 19.97 2.90
C THR A 82 -15.82 19.74 3.57
N LEU A 83 -16.53 18.64 3.29
CA LEU A 83 -17.79 18.33 3.95
C LEU A 83 -17.61 18.32 5.48
N SER A 84 -18.50 19.01 6.20
CA SER A 84 -18.44 19.17 7.64
C SER A 84 -19.85 19.24 8.24
N ASP A 85 -19.99 18.82 9.49
CA ASP A 85 -21.22 18.99 10.30
C ASP A 85 -21.39 20.43 10.84
N GLY A 86 -20.47 21.33 10.49
CA GLY A 86 -20.46 22.74 10.92
C GLY A 86 -19.86 22.99 12.31
N LYS A 87 -19.46 21.95 13.03
CA LYS A 87 -18.82 22.08 14.34
C LYS A 87 -17.29 22.15 14.23
N LYS A 88 -16.64 22.59 15.30
CA LYS A 88 -15.18 22.55 15.41
C LYS A 88 -14.75 21.19 15.96
N HIS A 89 -13.90 20.49 15.24
CA HIS A 89 -13.36 19.20 15.64
C HIS A 89 -11.84 19.25 15.71
N ILE A 90 -11.24 18.35 16.50
CA ILE A 90 -9.79 18.18 16.53
C ILE A 90 -9.38 17.42 15.25
N PRO A 91 -8.53 18.01 14.39
CA PRO A 91 -8.14 17.40 13.11
C PRO A 91 -6.99 16.39 13.26
N LEU A 92 -6.81 15.79 14.42
CA LEU A 92 -5.74 14.85 14.73
C LEU A 92 -6.29 13.44 14.92
N SER A 93 -5.52 12.47 14.47
CA SER A 93 -5.81 11.05 14.63
C SER A 93 -4.51 10.25 14.68
N ALA A 94 -4.59 9.00 15.14
CA ALA A 94 -3.47 8.09 15.16
C ALA A 94 -3.85 6.72 14.61
N MET A 95 -2.87 5.96 14.19
CA MET A 95 -3.00 4.59 13.70
C MET A 95 -1.86 3.75 14.28
N LEU A 96 -2.17 2.54 14.68
CA LEU A 96 -1.19 1.57 15.18
C LEU A 96 -1.36 0.24 14.46
N VAL A 97 -0.25 -0.40 14.12
CA VAL A 97 -0.22 -1.74 13.56
C VAL A 97 0.74 -2.60 14.39
N ALA A 98 0.22 -3.72 14.87
CA ALA A 98 1.01 -4.82 15.42
C ALA A 98 0.89 -6.03 14.51
N SER A 99 1.95 -6.83 14.40
CA SER A 99 1.92 -7.98 13.48
C SER A 99 2.75 -9.16 13.92
N TYR A 100 2.44 -10.29 13.30
CA TYR A 100 3.25 -11.50 13.30
C TYR A 100 3.50 -11.93 11.85
N THR A 101 4.77 -12.16 11.53
CA THR A 101 5.20 -12.62 10.20
C THR A 101 5.92 -13.94 10.32
N HIS A 102 5.54 -14.92 9.48
CA HIS A 102 6.26 -16.17 9.26
C HIS A 102 6.67 -16.26 7.79
N THR A 103 7.97 -16.48 7.55
CA THR A 103 8.49 -16.74 6.21
C THR A 103 8.81 -18.22 6.04
N ALA A 104 8.48 -18.80 4.88
CA ALA A 104 8.64 -20.23 4.62
C ALA A 104 10.10 -20.69 4.73
N GLN A 105 11.04 -19.78 4.35
CA GLN A 105 12.46 -19.93 4.61
C GLN A 105 12.97 -18.74 5.43
N GLY A 106 13.79 -19.04 6.44
CA GLY A 106 14.31 -18.01 7.33
C GLY A 106 15.40 -17.14 6.69
N TYR A 107 15.52 -15.92 7.19
CA TYR A 107 16.65 -15.03 6.92
C TYR A 107 17.98 -15.74 7.28
N GLY A 108 19.00 -15.53 6.47
CA GLY A 108 20.33 -16.17 6.65
C GLY A 108 20.42 -17.62 6.21
N ALA A 109 19.30 -18.27 5.84
CA ALA A 109 19.31 -19.63 5.32
C ALA A 109 19.91 -19.73 3.89
N ASN A 110 19.88 -18.63 3.17
CA ASN A 110 20.53 -18.41 1.87
C ASN A 110 21.04 -16.97 1.77
N ASN A 111 21.79 -16.69 0.73
CA ASN A 111 22.38 -15.35 0.54
C ASN A 111 21.36 -14.30 0.08
N TYR A 112 20.17 -14.71 -0.38
CA TYR A 112 19.18 -13.80 -0.97
C TYR A 112 18.54 -12.89 0.07
N MET A 113 18.07 -13.43 1.20
CA MET A 113 17.40 -12.64 2.23
C MET A 113 18.38 -11.96 3.20
N GLY A 114 19.64 -12.36 3.19
CA GLY A 114 20.63 -11.84 4.16
C GLY A 114 20.33 -12.24 5.61
N PRO A 115 21.02 -11.66 6.60
CA PRO A 115 20.74 -11.86 8.02
C PRO A 115 19.46 -11.11 8.42
N PRO A 116 18.74 -11.59 9.46
CA PRO A 116 17.61 -10.83 9.99
C PRO A 116 18.08 -9.50 10.58
N PRO A 117 17.22 -8.46 10.60
CA PRO A 117 17.49 -7.23 11.34
C PRO A 117 17.81 -7.52 12.81
N ALA A 118 18.59 -6.64 13.46
CA ALA A 118 18.96 -6.82 14.86
C ALA A 118 17.73 -6.89 15.77
N GLY A 119 17.71 -7.90 16.66
CA GLY A 119 16.58 -8.13 17.56
C GLY A 119 15.46 -8.99 17.00
N PHE A 120 15.54 -9.41 15.74
CA PHE A 120 14.53 -10.26 15.09
C PHE A 120 15.05 -11.67 14.81
N SER A 121 14.14 -12.65 14.78
CA SER A 121 14.46 -14.04 14.49
C SER A 121 14.49 -14.30 12.97
N ALA A 122 15.02 -15.47 12.59
CA ALA A 122 15.21 -15.80 11.18
C ALA A 122 13.89 -15.87 10.38
N ASN A 123 12.81 -16.40 10.95
CA ASN A 123 11.56 -16.64 10.19
C ASN A 123 10.26 -16.39 10.95
N ASP A 124 10.29 -16.24 12.28
CA ASP A 124 9.09 -16.03 13.11
C ASP A 124 9.25 -14.73 13.88
N ASN A 125 8.53 -13.69 13.48
CA ASN A 125 8.71 -12.37 14.06
C ASN A 125 7.39 -11.76 14.51
N PHE A 126 7.31 -11.42 15.81
CA PHE A 126 6.25 -10.57 16.34
C PHE A 126 6.77 -9.14 16.44
N THR A 127 6.12 -8.22 15.75
CA THR A 127 6.42 -6.79 15.76
C THR A 127 5.29 -6.07 16.47
N ALA A 128 5.52 -5.71 17.73
CA ALA A 128 4.49 -5.07 18.59
C ALA A 128 4.08 -3.69 18.08
N LEU A 129 4.99 -2.98 17.43
CA LEU A 129 4.77 -1.67 16.85
C LEU A 129 5.34 -1.62 15.43
N GLN A 130 4.73 -2.41 14.53
CA GLN A 130 5.14 -2.40 13.13
C GLN A 130 5.02 -1.01 12.52
N GLN A 131 3.92 -0.32 12.86
CA GLN A 131 3.65 1.02 12.36
C GLN A 131 2.91 1.83 13.43
N ALA A 132 3.34 3.08 13.62
CA ALA A 132 2.59 4.07 14.37
C ALA A 132 2.53 5.35 13.55
N SER A 133 1.33 5.79 13.19
CA SER A 133 1.11 6.99 12.39
C SER A 133 0.29 8.00 13.15
N VAL A 134 0.62 9.28 12.94
CA VAL A 134 -0.20 10.41 13.33
C VAL A 134 -0.71 11.11 12.09
N PHE A 135 -1.95 11.58 12.12
CA PHE A 135 -2.59 12.26 11.01
C PHE A 135 -3.04 13.65 11.42
N LEU A 136 -2.78 14.61 10.55
CA LEU A 136 -3.46 15.90 10.51
C LEU A 136 -4.43 15.85 9.34
N ALA A 137 -5.74 15.75 9.61
CA ALA A 137 -6.73 15.54 8.57
C ALA A 137 -8.00 16.37 8.85
N GLY A 138 -8.35 17.24 7.92
CA GLY A 138 -9.50 18.08 8.12
C GLY A 138 -9.70 19.18 7.08
N ARG A 139 -10.85 19.82 7.18
CA ARG A 139 -11.21 21.01 6.43
C ARG A 139 -10.44 22.22 6.96
N ILE A 140 -9.86 23.01 6.06
CA ILE A 140 -9.20 24.28 6.37
C ILE A 140 -10.15 25.43 6.03
N THR A 141 -10.76 25.40 4.85
CA THR A 141 -11.78 26.36 4.39
C THR A 141 -12.94 25.62 3.73
N ASP A 142 -13.91 26.33 3.17
CA ASP A 142 -15.03 25.74 2.43
C ASP A 142 -14.59 25.03 1.14
N HIS A 143 -13.38 25.28 0.67
CA HIS A 143 -12.84 24.73 -0.58
C HIS A 143 -11.48 24.07 -0.42
N LEU A 144 -10.90 24.04 0.78
CA LEU A 144 -9.55 23.56 1.01
C LEU A 144 -9.53 22.63 2.21
N GLY A 145 -8.95 21.44 2.06
CA GLY A 145 -8.71 20.51 3.14
C GLY A 145 -7.35 19.84 3.04
N VAL A 146 -6.98 19.11 4.06
CA VAL A 146 -5.68 18.47 4.23
C VAL A 146 -5.83 17.05 4.72
N LEU A 147 -4.96 16.18 4.22
CA LEU A 147 -4.60 14.88 4.77
C LEU A 147 -3.07 14.86 4.89
N GLY A 148 -2.52 14.91 6.09
CA GLY A 148 -1.10 14.78 6.35
C GLY A 148 -0.85 13.61 7.29
N GLN A 149 0.19 12.83 7.01
CA GLN A 149 0.57 11.64 7.77
C GLN A 149 2.07 11.68 8.08
N ALA A 150 2.42 11.34 9.30
CA ALA A 150 3.78 11.02 9.69
C ALA A 150 3.80 9.65 10.37
N THR A 151 4.75 8.81 10.00
CA THR A 151 4.76 7.38 10.34
C THR A 151 6.11 6.97 10.93
N TYR A 152 6.05 6.29 12.07
CA TYR A 152 7.13 5.47 12.61
C TYR A 152 6.92 4.03 12.15
N SER A 153 7.97 3.33 11.74
CA SER A 153 7.93 1.92 11.35
C SER A 153 9.09 1.12 11.93
N ASP A 154 8.82 -0.09 12.41
CA ASP A 154 9.79 -1.05 12.93
C ASP A 154 9.64 -2.39 12.19
N PRO A 155 10.71 -2.98 11.63
CA PRO A 155 12.12 -2.58 11.67
C PRO A 155 12.55 -1.51 10.65
N GLY A 156 11.63 -0.76 10.10
CA GLY A 156 11.89 0.24 9.07
C GLY A 156 12.74 1.43 9.53
N SER A 157 12.23 2.64 9.38
CA SER A 157 13.00 3.86 9.64
C SER A 157 13.40 4.06 11.12
N GLN A 158 12.64 3.47 12.05
CA GLN A 158 12.76 3.69 13.51
C GLN A 158 12.77 5.19 13.90
N ASN A 159 12.28 6.04 13.02
CA ASN A 159 12.07 7.47 13.19
C ASN A 159 10.66 7.82 12.75
N LEU A 160 10.14 8.93 13.23
CA LEU A 160 8.92 9.52 12.69
C LEU A 160 9.28 10.20 11.36
N ALA A 161 8.85 9.61 10.27
CA ALA A 161 9.11 10.09 8.90
C ALA A 161 7.84 10.66 8.27
N TRP A 162 8.01 11.59 7.35
CA TRP A 162 6.93 12.10 6.53
C TRP A 162 6.34 10.98 5.66
N ASP A 163 5.03 10.86 5.71
CA ASP A 163 4.28 9.88 4.94
C ASP A 163 3.29 10.58 3.99
N ASN A 164 2.28 9.89 3.50
CA ASN A 164 1.33 10.42 2.54
C ASN A 164 0.71 11.74 3.00
N THR A 165 0.90 12.77 2.22
CA THR A 165 0.39 14.11 2.52
C THR A 165 -0.22 14.74 1.28
N GLU A 166 -1.43 15.25 1.44
CA GLU A 166 -2.16 15.94 0.38
C GLU A 166 -2.86 17.20 0.94
N LEU A 167 -2.64 18.33 0.28
CA LEU A 167 -3.44 19.53 0.41
C LEU A 167 -4.31 19.63 -0.84
N ARG A 168 -5.64 19.62 -0.68
CA ARG A 168 -6.58 19.58 -1.80
C ARG A 168 -7.54 20.74 -1.77
N TYR A 169 -7.60 21.46 -2.88
CA TYR A 169 -8.59 22.50 -3.17
C TYR A 169 -9.61 21.96 -4.16
N ALA A 170 -10.89 22.30 -3.97
CA ALA A 170 -11.95 21.98 -4.92
C ALA A 170 -13.02 23.07 -4.95
N HIS A 171 -13.57 23.32 -6.13
CA HIS A 171 -14.64 24.29 -6.34
C HIS A 171 -15.60 23.79 -7.42
N PRO A 172 -16.91 23.69 -7.15
CA PRO A 172 -17.90 23.33 -8.15
C PRO A 172 -18.06 24.45 -9.18
N TYR A 173 -18.35 24.06 -10.41
CA TYR A 173 -18.69 24.99 -11.48
C TYR A 173 -19.81 24.45 -12.35
N SER A 174 -20.46 25.32 -13.14
CA SER A 174 -21.44 24.93 -14.13
C SER A 174 -21.28 25.73 -15.41
N VAL A 175 -21.42 25.06 -16.57
CA VAL A 175 -21.38 25.67 -17.89
C VAL A 175 -22.61 25.19 -18.66
N GLY A 176 -23.64 26.02 -18.77
CA GLY A 176 -24.93 25.61 -19.31
C GLY A 176 -25.55 24.52 -18.45
N ALA A 177 -25.86 23.37 -19.05
CA ALA A 177 -26.40 22.19 -18.35
C ALA A 177 -25.33 21.30 -17.71
N MET A 178 -24.06 21.47 -18.07
CA MET A 178 -22.95 20.67 -17.57
C MET A 178 -22.61 21.09 -16.14
N GLN A 179 -22.50 20.10 -15.24
CA GLN A 179 -22.03 20.31 -13.87
C GLN A 179 -20.60 19.79 -13.75
N GLY A 180 -19.73 20.54 -13.09
CA GLY A 180 -18.33 20.17 -12.94
C GLY A 180 -17.77 20.50 -11.56
N LEU A 181 -16.66 19.87 -11.25
CA LEU A 181 -15.82 20.17 -10.11
C LEU A 181 -14.38 20.40 -10.64
N PHE A 182 -13.85 21.57 -10.40
CA PHE A 182 -12.43 21.87 -10.61
C PHE A 182 -11.68 21.67 -9.29
N GLY A 183 -10.50 21.10 -9.32
CA GLY A 183 -9.66 21.01 -8.14
C GLY A 183 -8.18 21.03 -8.43
N MET A 184 -7.42 21.20 -7.35
CA MET A 184 -5.95 21.13 -7.33
C MET A 184 -5.50 20.27 -6.17
N SER A 185 -4.42 19.52 -6.35
CA SER A 185 -3.78 18.71 -5.30
C SER A 185 -2.30 19.08 -5.24
N LEU A 186 -1.82 19.38 -4.04
CA LEU A 186 -0.39 19.41 -3.72
C LEU A 186 -0.12 18.19 -2.85
N ASN A 187 0.72 17.26 -3.33
CA ASN A 187 0.95 16.00 -2.64
C ASN A 187 2.38 15.48 -2.82
N ASN A 188 2.75 14.48 -2.03
CA ASN A 188 4.10 13.91 -1.99
C ASN A 188 4.21 12.47 -2.51
N ASN A 189 3.22 12.02 -3.26
CA ASN A 189 3.22 10.66 -3.81
C ASN A 189 2.43 10.67 -5.14
N PRO A 190 3.05 10.35 -6.27
CA PRO A 190 2.33 10.23 -7.53
C PRO A 190 1.14 9.28 -7.39
N THR A 191 0.00 9.68 -7.96
CA THR A 191 -1.30 9.00 -7.83
C THR A 191 -2.01 9.09 -6.46
N LEU A 192 -1.44 9.79 -5.48
CA LEU A 192 -2.10 9.98 -4.17
C LEU A 192 -3.47 10.67 -4.32
N SER A 193 -3.59 11.57 -5.29
CA SER A 193 -4.84 12.27 -5.65
C SER A 193 -5.95 11.34 -6.13
N ASP A 194 -5.62 10.16 -6.67
CA ASP A 194 -6.61 9.23 -7.19
C ASP A 194 -7.56 8.71 -6.10
N VAL A 195 -8.78 8.30 -6.51
CA VAL A 195 -9.84 7.84 -5.62
C VAL A 195 -10.23 6.37 -5.83
N TRP A 196 -9.58 5.70 -6.78
CA TRP A 196 -9.80 4.29 -7.13
C TRP A 196 -8.63 3.43 -6.67
N ASN A 197 -8.82 2.39 -5.96
CA ASN A 197 -7.77 1.56 -5.34
C ASN A 197 -7.00 0.68 -6.35
N THR A 198 -6.74 1.21 -7.52
CA THR A 198 -6.00 0.58 -8.62
C THR A 198 -4.62 1.16 -8.82
N THR A 199 -4.46 2.46 -8.59
CA THR A 199 -3.22 3.20 -8.88
C THR A 199 -2.13 2.93 -7.86
N PRO A 200 -0.85 3.15 -8.16
CA PRO A 200 0.29 2.78 -7.32
C PRO A 200 0.17 3.16 -5.84
N ALA A 201 -0.32 4.36 -5.52
CA ALA A 201 -0.43 4.84 -4.15
C ALA A 201 -1.49 4.10 -3.30
N TRP A 202 -2.47 3.45 -3.92
CA TRP A 202 -3.63 2.90 -3.25
C TRP A 202 -3.95 1.44 -3.58
N GLN A 203 -3.11 0.78 -4.39
CA GLN A 203 -3.39 -0.58 -4.83
C GLN A 203 -3.31 -1.62 -3.69
N TYR A 204 -3.98 -2.74 -3.90
CA TYR A 204 -3.85 -3.92 -3.04
C TYR A 204 -2.43 -4.55 -3.21
N SER A 205 -1.77 -4.98 -2.12
CA SER A 205 -2.24 -5.20 -0.75
C SER A 205 -2.16 -3.91 0.06
N TYR A 206 -3.17 -3.67 0.90
CA TYR A 206 -3.23 -2.45 1.72
C TYR A 206 -2.35 -2.52 2.96
N MET A 207 -2.01 -3.72 3.39
CA MET A 207 -1.04 -3.98 4.45
C MET A 207 0.02 -4.95 3.93
N ALA A 208 1.25 -4.79 4.40
CA ALA A 208 2.37 -5.62 4.01
C ALA A 208 3.18 -6.06 5.23
N PRO A 209 3.72 -7.29 5.24
CA PRO A 209 4.58 -7.74 6.31
C PRO A 209 5.88 -6.91 6.35
N PRO A 210 6.41 -6.62 7.56
CA PRO A 210 7.68 -5.92 7.71
C PRO A 210 8.90 -6.81 7.39
N PHE A 211 8.67 -8.11 7.27
CA PHE A 211 9.65 -9.14 6.92
C PHE A 211 9.15 -9.98 5.77
N GLY A 212 10.08 -10.60 5.02
CA GLY A 212 9.74 -11.42 3.87
C GLY A 212 9.37 -10.58 2.64
N ASN A 213 8.75 -11.22 1.68
CA ASN A 213 8.34 -10.60 0.44
C ASN A 213 6.81 -10.53 0.36
N SER A 214 6.29 -9.40 -0.07
CA SER A 214 4.84 -9.16 -0.24
C SER A 214 4.42 -9.01 -1.70
N GLY A 215 5.38 -8.94 -2.63
CA GLY A 215 5.11 -8.74 -4.04
C GLY A 215 6.36 -8.83 -4.92
N PRO A 216 6.28 -8.46 -6.20
CA PRO A 216 7.40 -8.46 -7.12
C PRO A 216 8.51 -7.50 -6.67
N PRO A 217 9.80 -7.87 -6.83
CA PRO A 217 10.92 -6.99 -6.48
C PRO A 217 11.16 -5.89 -7.52
N ALA A 218 10.68 -6.08 -8.76
CA ALA A 218 10.78 -5.10 -9.83
C ALA A 218 9.40 -4.51 -10.14
N THR A 219 9.30 -3.19 -10.02
CA THR A 219 8.09 -2.40 -10.25
C THR A 219 8.41 -1.16 -11.07
N PRO A 220 7.47 -0.60 -11.84
CA PRO A 220 7.64 0.67 -12.52
C PRO A 220 8.07 1.79 -11.59
N LEU A 221 8.76 2.80 -12.13
CA LEU A 221 9.34 3.89 -11.34
C LEU A 221 8.29 4.61 -10.48
N ILE A 222 7.12 4.87 -11.04
CA ILE A 222 6.02 5.58 -10.35
C ILE A 222 5.62 4.94 -9.02
N TYR A 223 5.84 3.63 -8.82
CA TYR A 223 5.56 2.91 -7.56
C TYR A 223 6.56 3.25 -6.44
N ASN A 224 7.74 3.76 -6.80
CA ASN A 224 8.86 3.93 -5.87
C ASN A 224 9.11 5.40 -5.48
N LEU A 225 8.26 6.33 -5.91
CA LEU A 225 8.46 7.77 -5.70
C LEU A 225 7.73 8.34 -4.47
N GLY A 226 6.87 7.55 -3.84
CA GLY A 226 6.14 7.98 -2.65
C GLY A 226 7.07 8.55 -1.58
N GLN A 227 6.69 9.69 -0.98
CA GLN A 227 7.42 10.42 0.07
C GLN A 227 8.82 10.95 -0.35
N SER A 228 9.22 10.74 -1.60
CA SER A 228 10.53 11.20 -2.12
C SER A 228 10.42 12.42 -3.04
N VAL A 229 9.21 12.79 -3.38
CA VAL A 229 8.86 13.87 -4.31
C VAL A 229 7.78 14.78 -3.72
N ILE A 230 7.61 15.94 -4.32
CA ILE A 230 6.45 16.81 -4.14
C ILE A 230 5.89 17.14 -5.51
N GLY A 231 4.57 17.11 -5.66
CA GLY A 231 3.90 17.41 -6.93
C GLY A 231 2.69 18.29 -6.75
N ALA A 232 2.38 19.01 -7.81
CA ALA A 232 1.17 19.80 -7.95
C ALA A 232 0.39 19.31 -9.17
N THR A 233 -0.90 19.02 -8.97
CA THR A 233 -1.81 18.61 -10.03
C THR A 233 -3.06 19.47 -10.05
N ALA A 234 -3.69 19.58 -11.22
CA ALA A 234 -5.01 20.16 -11.39
C ALA A 234 -5.93 19.15 -12.06
N TYR A 235 -7.17 19.10 -11.60
CA TYR A 235 -8.15 18.14 -12.11
C TYR A 235 -9.52 18.74 -12.35
N THR A 236 -10.31 18.06 -13.16
CA THR A 236 -11.74 18.32 -13.31
C THR A 236 -12.53 17.02 -13.31
N LEU A 237 -13.71 17.06 -12.69
CA LEU A 237 -14.72 16.03 -12.77
C LEU A 237 -15.97 16.63 -13.43
N ILE A 238 -16.44 16.02 -14.50
CA ILE A 238 -17.58 16.49 -15.29
C ILE A 238 -18.72 15.47 -15.17
N ASP A 239 -19.92 15.98 -14.83
CA ASP A 239 -21.16 15.21 -14.69
C ASP A 239 -20.99 13.93 -13.83
N ASN A 240 -20.15 14.01 -12.80
CA ASN A 240 -19.79 12.91 -11.89
C ASN A 240 -19.29 11.63 -12.61
N SER A 241 -18.86 11.75 -13.85
CA SER A 241 -18.51 10.61 -14.70
C SER A 241 -17.13 10.70 -15.36
N TRP A 242 -16.75 11.87 -15.86
CA TRP A 242 -15.51 12.08 -16.59
C TRP A 242 -14.51 12.84 -15.74
N TYR A 243 -13.36 12.26 -15.54
CA TYR A 243 -12.26 12.88 -14.79
C TYR A 243 -11.03 13.05 -15.66
N ALA A 244 -10.39 14.18 -15.52
CA ALA A 244 -9.09 14.45 -16.11
C ALA A 244 -8.22 15.18 -15.09
N GLU A 245 -6.96 14.77 -14.97
CA GLU A 245 -5.95 15.38 -14.11
C GLU A 245 -4.63 15.50 -14.86
N VAL A 246 -3.93 16.61 -14.65
CA VAL A 246 -2.57 16.83 -15.15
C VAL A 246 -1.74 17.52 -14.07
N GLY A 247 -0.44 17.25 -14.05
CA GLY A 247 0.47 17.89 -13.12
C GLY A 247 1.90 17.45 -13.31
N ALA A 248 2.75 17.79 -12.35
CA ALA A 248 4.14 17.38 -12.36
C ALA A 248 4.68 17.20 -10.94
N TYR A 249 5.70 16.37 -10.82
CA TYR A 249 6.43 16.07 -9.59
C TYR A 249 7.89 16.48 -9.70
N HIS A 250 8.45 16.89 -8.58
CA HIS A 250 9.84 17.29 -8.45
C HIS A 250 10.46 16.70 -7.19
N ASN A 251 11.79 16.59 -7.13
CA ASN A 251 12.49 16.17 -5.92
C ASN A 251 12.22 17.10 -4.75
N LEU A 252 12.13 16.54 -3.56
CA LEU A 252 12.39 17.32 -2.36
C LEU A 252 13.83 17.87 -2.38
N SER A 253 14.03 19.10 -1.93
CA SER A 253 15.40 19.58 -1.68
C SER A 253 16.06 18.70 -0.60
N THR A 254 17.37 18.55 -0.63
CA THR A 254 18.12 17.77 0.37
C THR A 254 17.83 18.24 1.81
N TYR A 255 17.62 19.54 1.99
CA TYR A 255 17.24 20.11 3.29
C TYR A 255 15.90 19.53 3.80
N TRP A 256 14.85 19.56 2.97
CA TRP A 256 13.53 19.06 3.36
C TRP A 256 13.51 17.55 3.45
N ALA A 257 14.20 16.82 2.55
CA ALA A 257 14.31 15.37 2.63
C ALA A 257 14.91 14.94 3.98
N ASN A 258 16.00 15.59 4.42
CA ASN A 258 16.62 15.30 5.71
C ASN A 258 15.73 15.72 6.90
N ALA A 259 15.13 16.92 6.85
CA ALA A 259 14.31 17.44 7.95
C ALA A 259 13.04 16.62 8.19
N LEU A 260 12.50 15.99 7.14
CA LEU A 260 11.28 15.19 7.17
C LEU A 260 11.55 13.68 7.24
N HIS A 261 12.81 13.26 7.32
CA HIS A 261 13.25 11.87 7.17
C HIS A 261 12.65 11.19 5.91
N ALA A 262 12.53 11.97 4.85
CA ALA A 262 11.95 11.58 3.56
C ALA A 262 13.02 11.05 2.61
N GLY A 263 12.60 10.31 1.58
CA GLY A 263 13.49 9.85 0.52
C GLY A 263 13.95 10.97 -0.42
N ASN A 264 14.91 10.63 -1.29
CA ASN A 264 15.30 11.44 -2.44
C ASN A 264 15.21 10.58 -3.69
N ALA A 265 14.33 10.97 -4.62
CA ALA A 265 14.06 10.22 -5.85
C ALA A 265 15.11 10.42 -6.94
N SER A 266 16.06 11.35 -6.77
CA SER A 266 17.07 11.70 -7.79
C SER A 266 16.46 12.14 -9.14
N LEU A 267 15.24 12.68 -9.14
CA LEU A 267 14.62 13.23 -10.34
C LEU A 267 15.44 14.40 -10.88
N GLN A 268 15.59 14.45 -12.20
CA GLN A 268 16.15 15.59 -12.91
C GLN A 268 15.06 16.36 -13.66
N GLY A 269 14.76 17.58 -13.18
CA GLY A 269 13.69 18.40 -13.70
C GLY A 269 12.31 17.93 -13.21
N GLU A 270 11.30 18.33 -13.94
CA GLU A 270 9.90 18.00 -13.66
C GLU A 270 9.54 16.63 -14.24
N ALA A 271 8.78 15.85 -13.49
CA ALA A 271 8.21 14.59 -13.92
C ALA A 271 6.70 14.76 -14.18
N PRO A 272 6.28 14.92 -15.44
CA PRO A 272 4.87 15.10 -15.78
C PRO A 272 4.04 13.86 -15.47
N TYR A 273 2.83 14.10 -14.99
CA TYR A 273 1.81 13.12 -14.64
C TYR A 273 0.48 13.52 -15.26
N TRP A 274 -0.30 12.52 -15.70
CA TRP A 274 -1.68 12.70 -16.12
C TRP A 274 -2.53 11.49 -15.77
N ARG A 275 -3.83 11.73 -15.55
CA ARG A 275 -4.83 10.72 -15.25
C ARG A 275 -6.13 11.03 -15.96
N LEU A 276 -6.75 10.04 -16.58
CA LEU A 276 -8.09 10.10 -17.15
C LEU A 276 -8.88 8.92 -16.62
N TRP A 277 -10.15 9.11 -16.28
CA TRP A 277 -11.05 7.98 -16.06
C TRP A 277 -12.50 8.34 -16.38
N TYR A 278 -13.27 7.30 -16.70
CA TYR A 278 -14.71 7.35 -16.82
C TYR A 278 -15.34 6.43 -15.79
N SER A 279 -16.39 6.93 -15.10
CA SER A 279 -17.12 6.15 -14.12
C SER A 279 -18.61 6.25 -14.35
N LYS A 280 -19.33 5.14 -14.12
CA LYS A 280 -20.79 5.06 -14.24
C LYS A 280 -21.36 4.23 -13.11
N THR A 281 -22.43 4.75 -12.51
CA THR A 281 -23.27 4.03 -11.55
C THR A 281 -24.58 3.60 -12.21
N VAL A 282 -24.94 2.32 -12.08
CA VAL A 282 -26.17 1.73 -12.59
C VAL A 282 -26.81 0.89 -11.48
N GLY A 283 -27.79 1.44 -10.80
CA GLY A 283 -28.35 0.80 -9.60
C GLY A 283 -27.28 0.56 -8.53
N PRO A 284 -27.10 -0.67 -8.03
CA PRO A 284 -26.07 -0.97 -7.04
C PRO A 284 -24.66 -1.16 -7.62
N HIS A 285 -24.50 -1.05 -8.94
CA HIS A 285 -23.26 -1.33 -9.64
C HIS A 285 -22.53 -0.04 -9.97
N VAL A 286 -21.25 0.02 -9.61
CA VAL A 286 -20.34 1.11 -9.98
C VAL A 286 -19.23 0.54 -10.85
N PHE A 287 -18.98 1.18 -11.98
CA PHE A 287 -17.94 0.83 -12.94
C PHE A 287 -17.00 2.02 -13.11
N GLU A 288 -15.74 1.72 -13.29
CA GLU A 288 -14.73 2.69 -13.68
C GLU A 288 -13.76 2.05 -14.63
N ALA A 289 -13.25 2.83 -15.58
CA ALA A 289 -12.10 2.49 -16.41
C ALA A 289 -11.25 3.74 -16.60
N GLY A 290 -9.94 3.57 -16.48
CA GLY A 290 -9.00 4.67 -16.45
C GLY A 290 -7.72 4.44 -17.21
N LEU A 291 -7.00 5.54 -17.43
CA LEU A 291 -5.68 5.62 -18.03
C LEU A 291 -4.82 6.55 -17.20
N LEU A 292 -3.55 6.26 -17.06
CA LEU A 292 -2.58 7.15 -16.43
C LEU A 292 -1.24 7.11 -17.17
N GLY A 293 -0.47 8.18 -17.05
CA GLY A 293 0.88 8.22 -17.55
C GLY A 293 1.79 9.06 -16.68
N PHE A 294 3.04 8.67 -16.67
CA PHE A 294 4.10 9.33 -15.92
C PHE A 294 5.41 9.29 -16.72
N ASP A 295 6.17 10.39 -16.68
CA ASP A 295 7.44 10.50 -17.37
C ASP A 295 8.47 11.07 -16.42
N ALA A 296 9.65 10.43 -16.29
CA ALA A 296 10.65 10.89 -15.35
C ALA A 296 12.07 10.65 -15.84
N ARG A 297 12.98 11.55 -15.47
CA ARG A 297 14.41 11.39 -15.68
C ARG A 297 15.11 11.29 -14.34
N LEU A 298 15.98 10.31 -14.20
CA LEU A 298 16.79 10.11 -13.00
C LEU A 298 18.25 10.45 -13.24
N ASN A 299 18.85 11.16 -12.27
CA ASN A 299 20.27 11.37 -12.20
C ASN A 299 20.81 10.72 -10.92
N ASN A 300 21.47 9.58 -11.06
CA ASN A 300 21.99 8.81 -9.93
C ASN A 300 23.24 9.43 -9.28
N GLY A 301 23.30 10.76 -9.19
CA GLY A 301 24.34 11.51 -8.47
C GLY A 301 25.66 11.69 -9.23
N LEU A 302 25.68 11.44 -10.54
CA LEU A 302 26.86 11.59 -11.39
C LEU A 302 26.69 12.77 -12.36
N PRO A 303 27.09 14.00 -11.98
CA PRO A 303 26.96 15.17 -12.81
C PRO A 303 27.72 15.04 -14.14
N GLY A 304 27.11 15.52 -15.23
CA GLY A 304 27.72 15.49 -16.56
C GLY A 304 27.52 14.21 -17.37
N LEU A 305 26.92 13.17 -16.77
CA LEU A 305 26.47 11.98 -17.50
C LEU A 305 25.04 12.15 -17.99
N PRO A 306 24.62 11.40 -19.04
CA PRO A 306 23.21 11.30 -19.43
C PRO A 306 22.37 10.79 -18.26
N THR A 307 21.07 11.09 -18.30
CA THR A 307 20.11 10.55 -17.32
C THR A 307 19.48 9.27 -17.80
N ASP A 308 19.00 8.45 -16.87
CA ASP A 308 18.06 7.40 -17.19
C ASP A 308 16.65 8.02 -17.36
N HIS A 309 15.88 7.48 -18.30
CA HIS A 309 14.54 7.98 -18.63
C HIS A 309 13.51 6.86 -18.56
N TYR A 310 12.41 7.14 -17.89
CA TYR A 310 11.33 6.20 -17.60
C TYR A 310 10.01 6.76 -18.13
N HIS A 311 9.27 5.93 -18.87
CA HIS A 311 7.96 6.25 -19.40
C HIS A 311 6.96 5.21 -18.96
N ASP A 312 6.06 5.58 -18.06
CA ASP A 312 5.01 4.74 -17.52
C ASP A 312 3.67 5.06 -18.18
N ILE A 313 2.97 4.03 -18.63
CA ILE A 313 1.57 4.10 -19.09
C ILE A 313 0.79 2.98 -18.40
N GLY A 314 -0.33 3.34 -17.81
CA GLY A 314 -1.23 2.41 -17.12
C GLY A 314 -2.65 2.44 -17.65
N VAL A 315 -3.30 1.28 -17.62
CA VAL A 315 -4.74 1.12 -17.80
C VAL A 315 -5.30 0.39 -16.60
N ASP A 316 -6.43 0.86 -16.09
CA ASP A 316 -7.07 0.26 -14.92
C ASP A 316 -8.59 0.20 -15.04
N ALA A 317 -9.18 -0.60 -14.18
CA ALA A 317 -10.63 -0.72 -14.07
C ALA A 317 -11.05 -1.12 -12.66
N THR A 318 -12.18 -0.60 -12.22
CA THR A 318 -12.83 -0.95 -10.95
C THR A 318 -14.28 -1.32 -11.16
N TYR A 319 -14.70 -2.36 -10.46
CA TYR A 319 -16.10 -2.70 -10.29
C TYR A 319 -16.45 -2.76 -8.80
N GLN A 320 -17.59 -2.18 -8.43
CA GLN A 320 -18.14 -2.30 -7.07
C GLN A 320 -19.62 -2.66 -7.14
N PHE A 321 -20.03 -3.61 -6.30
CA PHE A 321 -21.43 -3.91 -6.01
C PHE A 321 -21.75 -3.40 -4.59
N LEU A 322 -22.61 -2.38 -4.52
CA LEU A 322 -22.94 -1.64 -3.30
C LEU A 322 -24.46 -1.46 -3.24
N ASN A 323 -25.19 -2.48 -2.79
CA ASN A 323 -26.65 -2.49 -2.81
C ASN A 323 -27.30 -1.97 -1.50
N GLY A 324 -26.50 -1.40 -0.57
CA GLY A 324 -26.98 -1.01 0.76
C GLY A 324 -27.30 -2.18 1.69
N GLY A 325 -27.15 -3.41 1.21
CA GLY A 325 -27.32 -4.63 1.99
C GLY A 325 -25.99 -5.14 2.59
N PRO A 326 -26.02 -6.35 3.18
CA PRO A 326 -24.88 -6.90 3.90
C PRO A 326 -23.69 -7.28 3.00
N ASN A 327 -23.93 -7.45 1.71
CA ASN A 327 -22.93 -7.97 0.76
C ASN A 327 -22.32 -6.82 -0.04
N VAL A 328 -21.02 -6.67 0.01
CA VAL A 328 -20.24 -5.73 -0.80
C VAL A 328 -19.20 -6.51 -1.58
N ILE A 329 -19.07 -6.24 -2.87
CA ILE A 329 -18.03 -6.82 -3.73
C ILE A 329 -17.26 -5.68 -4.37
N THR A 330 -15.93 -5.77 -4.38
CA THR A 330 -15.07 -4.88 -5.16
C THR A 330 -14.09 -5.71 -5.98
N ALA A 331 -13.87 -5.31 -7.22
CA ALA A 331 -12.86 -5.88 -8.08
C ALA A 331 -12.06 -4.75 -8.72
N ASN A 332 -10.74 -4.83 -8.61
CA ASN A 332 -9.81 -3.85 -9.15
C ASN A 332 -8.79 -4.54 -10.04
N ALA A 333 -8.39 -3.89 -11.11
CA ALA A 333 -7.34 -4.34 -11.99
C ALA A 333 -6.52 -3.15 -12.48
N ILE A 334 -5.19 -3.32 -12.56
CA ILE A 334 -4.29 -2.39 -13.22
C ILE A 334 -3.25 -3.16 -14.02
N TYR A 335 -2.93 -2.65 -15.20
CA TYR A 335 -1.78 -3.03 -15.99
C TYR A 335 -0.93 -1.80 -16.25
N MET A 336 0.38 -1.88 -15.96
CA MET A 336 1.35 -0.83 -16.23
C MET A 336 2.40 -1.34 -17.21
N HIS A 337 2.76 -0.51 -18.17
CA HIS A 337 3.89 -0.67 -19.07
C HIS A 337 4.89 0.44 -18.81
N GLU A 338 6.13 0.09 -18.52
CA GLU A 338 7.25 1.01 -18.39
C GLU A 338 8.29 0.72 -19.49
N ARG A 339 8.70 1.76 -20.20
CA ARG A 339 9.91 1.78 -21.00
C ARG A 339 11.02 2.46 -20.21
N GLN A 340 12.17 1.85 -20.16
CA GLN A 340 13.38 2.31 -19.47
C GLN A 340 14.48 2.56 -20.50
N ASP A 341 14.93 3.80 -20.65
CA ASP A 341 16.13 4.16 -21.39
C ASP A 341 17.25 4.42 -20.37
N LEU A 342 18.07 3.40 -20.10
CA LEU A 342 19.02 3.32 -18.98
C LEU A 342 20.40 3.87 -19.40
N ASN A 343 20.44 5.08 -19.93
CA ASN A 343 21.67 5.65 -20.50
C ASN A 343 22.79 5.81 -19.47
N GLN A 344 22.49 6.33 -18.29
CA GLN A 344 23.46 6.48 -17.22
C GLN A 344 23.83 5.14 -16.61
N SER A 345 22.84 4.34 -16.24
CA SER A 345 23.01 3.02 -15.61
C SER A 345 23.83 2.07 -16.49
N PHE A 346 23.61 2.09 -17.80
CA PHE A 346 24.40 1.31 -18.76
C PHE A 346 25.86 1.80 -18.82
N LEU A 347 26.09 3.12 -18.89
CA LEU A 347 27.44 3.69 -18.96
C LEU A 347 28.29 3.38 -17.72
N VAL A 348 27.67 3.36 -16.53
CA VAL A 348 28.37 3.07 -15.27
C VAL A 348 28.37 1.59 -14.90
N GLY A 349 27.81 0.71 -15.75
CA GLY A 349 27.77 -0.73 -15.53
C GLY A 349 26.77 -1.19 -14.49
N SER A 350 25.78 -0.36 -14.13
CA SER A 350 24.67 -0.73 -13.23
C SER A 350 23.51 -1.42 -13.95
N ALA A 351 23.50 -1.38 -15.28
CA ALA A 351 22.61 -2.15 -16.14
C ALA A 351 23.41 -2.80 -17.28
N SER A 352 22.98 -3.97 -17.74
CA SER A 352 23.58 -4.67 -18.89
C SER A 352 23.01 -4.19 -20.21
N ASN A 353 21.84 -3.58 -20.23
CA ASN A 353 21.17 -3.07 -21.41
C ASN A 353 21.00 -1.55 -21.31
N ALA A 354 21.13 -0.86 -22.46
CA ALA A 354 20.84 0.57 -22.53
C ALA A 354 19.32 0.88 -22.57
N SER A 355 18.49 -0.11 -22.85
CA SER A 355 17.02 0.01 -22.82
C SER A 355 16.37 -1.29 -22.39
N ASN A 356 15.39 -1.18 -21.50
CA ASN A 356 14.58 -2.28 -21.02
C ASN A 356 13.09 -1.92 -21.10
N THR A 357 12.24 -2.93 -20.93
CA THR A 357 10.80 -2.78 -20.68
C THR A 357 10.42 -3.53 -19.41
N LEU A 358 9.44 -3.00 -18.68
CA LEU A 358 8.85 -3.65 -17.54
C LEU A 358 7.32 -3.56 -17.65
N ASN A 359 6.64 -4.67 -17.36
CA ASN A 359 5.18 -4.70 -17.34
C ASN A 359 4.73 -5.27 -16.00
N THR A 360 3.75 -4.64 -15.38
CA THR A 360 3.14 -5.16 -14.15
C THR A 360 1.63 -5.26 -14.30
N ALA A 361 1.06 -6.27 -13.68
CA ALA A 361 -0.37 -6.44 -13.54
C ALA A 361 -0.70 -6.76 -12.08
N ASN A 362 -1.72 -6.10 -11.55
CA ASN A 362 -2.30 -6.39 -10.24
C ASN A 362 -3.82 -6.46 -10.40
N ILE A 363 -4.41 -7.55 -9.95
CA ILE A 363 -5.87 -7.78 -9.97
C ILE A 363 -6.26 -8.26 -8.58
N ASN A 364 -7.30 -7.66 -8.00
CA ASN A 364 -7.85 -8.16 -6.74
C ASN A 364 -9.37 -8.15 -6.74
N VAL A 365 -9.94 -9.09 -6.00
CA VAL A 365 -11.38 -9.18 -5.75
C VAL A 365 -11.57 -9.34 -4.26
N SER A 366 -12.36 -8.45 -3.67
CA SER A 366 -12.73 -8.46 -2.26
C SER A 366 -14.23 -8.67 -2.10
N TYR A 367 -14.61 -9.51 -1.18
CA TYR A 367 -15.98 -9.68 -0.71
C TYR A 367 -16.07 -9.32 0.77
N TRP A 368 -17.07 -8.53 1.13
CA TRP A 368 -17.35 -8.15 2.51
C TRP A 368 -18.77 -8.53 2.89
N LEU A 369 -18.91 -9.22 4.02
CA LEU A 369 -20.20 -9.50 4.67
C LEU A 369 -20.38 -8.54 5.85
N ASP A 370 -21.42 -7.70 5.78
CA ASP A 370 -21.79 -6.71 6.81
C ASP A 370 -20.64 -5.72 7.16
N ASN A 371 -19.71 -5.48 6.24
CA ASN A 371 -18.45 -4.76 6.50
C ASN A 371 -17.64 -5.31 7.71
N THR A 372 -17.98 -6.52 8.16
CA THR A 372 -17.42 -7.19 9.34
C THR A 372 -16.45 -8.28 8.97
N TYR A 373 -16.81 -9.13 8.01
CA TYR A 373 -15.97 -10.23 7.53
C TYR A 373 -15.59 -10.00 6.10
N GLY A 374 -14.30 -9.93 5.85
CA GLY A 374 -13.71 -9.73 4.52
C GLY A 374 -12.97 -10.96 4.03
N ALA A 375 -12.97 -11.16 2.72
CA ALA A 375 -12.07 -12.07 2.03
C ALA A 375 -11.59 -11.43 0.74
N THR A 376 -10.29 -11.45 0.50
CA THR A 376 -9.68 -10.87 -0.70
C THR A 376 -8.73 -11.87 -1.34
N ILE A 377 -8.77 -11.94 -2.66
CA ILE A 377 -7.79 -12.64 -3.49
C ILE A 377 -7.13 -11.60 -4.38
N GLY A 378 -5.81 -11.50 -4.31
CA GLY A 378 -4.99 -10.68 -5.19
C GLY A 378 -4.09 -11.55 -6.08
N LEU A 379 -3.94 -11.17 -7.34
CA LEU A 379 -3.01 -11.76 -8.28
C LEU A 379 -2.04 -10.67 -8.74
N PHE A 380 -0.76 -10.96 -8.75
CA PHE A 380 0.26 -10.04 -9.23
C PHE A 380 1.18 -10.71 -10.24
N SER A 381 1.66 -9.93 -11.20
CA SER A 381 2.62 -10.38 -12.20
C SER A 381 3.50 -9.22 -12.64
N THR A 382 4.79 -9.48 -12.72
CA THR A 382 5.77 -8.61 -13.38
C THR A 382 6.45 -9.41 -14.48
N THR A 383 6.63 -8.80 -15.65
CA THR A 383 7.39 -9.33 -16.79
C THR A 383 8.22 -8.21 -17.42
N GLY A 384 9.33 -8.54 -18.05
CA GLY A 384 10.16 -7.51 -18.66
C GLY A 384 11.40 -8.05 -19.33
N SER A 385 12.23 -7.14 -19.84
CA SER A 385 13.52 -7.43 -20.43
C SER A 385 14.44 -8.10 -19.43
N ALA A 386 15.19 -9.09 -19.85
CA ALA A 386 16.24 -9.66 -19.01
C ALA A 386 17.44 -8.71 -18.99
N ASP A 387 17.90 -8.40 -17.78
CA ASP A 387 19.11 -7.62 -17.51
C ASP A 387 19.85 -8.23 -16.31
N PRO A 388 20.90 -9.01 -16.53
CA PRO A 388 21.60 -9.72 -15.47
C PRO A 388 22.21 -8.82 -14.39
N THR A 389 22.64 -7.63 -14.75
CA THR A 389 23.21 -6.67 -13.79
C THR A 389 22.11 -6.04 -12.94
N LEU A 390 21.04 -5.55 -13.59
CA LEU A 390 19.96 -4.84 -12.92
C LEU A 390 19.17 -5.74 -11.94
N TYR A 391 18.89 -6.99 -12.34
CA TYR A 391 18.08 -7.89 -11.52
C TYR A 391 18.88 -8.89 -10.69
N SER A 392 20.19 -8.99 -10.86
CA SER A 392 21.12 -9.79 -10.05
C SER A 392 20.60 -11.21 -9.74
N SER A 393 19.95 -11.87 -10.72
CA SER A 393 19.38 -13.21 -10.58
C SER A 393 20.03 -14.17 -11.58
N ARG A 394 19.87 -15.49 -11.34
CA ARG A 394 20.42 -16.51 -12.23
C ARG A 394 19.95 -16.39 -13.69
N THR A 395 18.73 -15.87 -13.89
CA THR A 395 18.15 -15.69 -15.23
C THR A 395 18.31 -14.27 -15.77
N GLY A 396 18.71 -13.33 -14.91
CA GLY A 396 18.72 -11.90 -15.22
C GLY A 396 17.32 -11.31 -15.51
N SER A 397 16.25 -12.03 -15.18
CA SER A 397 14.87 -11.65 -15.55
C SER A 397 14.12 -11.06 -14.36
N PRO A 398 13.28 -10.02 -14.53
CA PRO A 398 12.39 -9.48 -13.49
C PRO A 398 11.14 -10.35 -13.29
N ASN A 399 10.91 -11.36 -14.14
CA ASN A 399 9.64 -12.06 -14.21
C ASN A 399 9.27 -12.72 -12.89
N THR A 400 8.25 -12.18 -12.24
CA THR A 400 7.75 -12.62 -10.94
C THR A 400 6.22 -12.69 -11.00
N ASN A 401 5.63 -13.75 -10.49
CA ASN A 401 4.19 -13.82 -10.32
C ASN A 401 3.79 -14.63 -9.09
N GLY A 402 2.61 -14.32 -8.58
CA GLY A 402 2.08 -14.96 -7.39
C GLY A 402 0.66 -14.55 -7.09
N ALA A 403 0.22 -14.90 -5.90
CA ALA A 403 -1.08 -14.55 -5.38
C ALA A 403 -1.01 -14.21 -3.90
N THR A 404 -1.93 -13.34 -3.46
CA THR A 404 -2.15 -13.01 -2.05
C THR A 404 -3.58 -13.36 -1.69
N PHE A 405 -3.75 -14.10 -0.61
CA PHE A 405 -5.05 -14.44 -0.01
C PHE A 405 -5.14 -13.73 1.33
N GLU A 406 -6.25 -13.08 1.60
CA GLU A 406 -6.46 -12.35 2.84
C GLU A 406 -7.87 -12.61 3.37
N ILE A 407 -7.98 -12.79 4.67
CA ILE A 407 -9.25 -12.77 5.40
C ILE A 407 -9.17 -11.74 6.51
N ASP A 408 -10.26 -10.99 6.66
CA ASP A 408 -10.35 -9.87 7.58
C ASP A 408 -11.52 -10.04 8.56
N TRP A 409 -11.31 -9.57 9.76
CA TRP A 409 -12.36 -9.38 10.74
C TRP A 409 -12.34 -7.96 11.30
N ASN A 410 -13.43 -7.23 11.07
CA ASN A 410 -13.68 -5.90 11.61
C ASN A 410 -14.78 -6.01 12.67
N PRO A 411 -14.48 -6.21 13.95
CA PRO A 411 -15.48 -6.46 14.99
C PRO A 411 -16.49 -5.33 15.15
N PHE A 412 -16.16 -4.14 14.67
CA PHE A 412 -17.02 -2.97 14.73
C PHE A 412 -17.64 -2.60 13.37
N GLY A 413 -17.43 -3.35 12.30
CA GLY A 413 -17.81 -3.02 10.94
C GLY A 413 -19.31 -2.83 10.70
N LYS A 414 -20.18 -3.44 11.53
CA LYS A 414 -21.64 -3.43 11.36
C LYS A 414 -22.38 -2.33 12.12
N SER A 415 -21.82 -1.81 13.20
CA SER A 415 -22.51 -0.90 14.12
C SER A 415 -21.61 0.22 14.62
N TRP A 416 -21.15 1.03 13.68
CA TRP A 416 -20.40 2.25 14.01
C TRP A 416 -21.31 3.36 14.50
N VAL A 417 -21.89 3.16 15.63
CA VAL A 417 -22.56 4.24 16.37
C VAL A 417 -21.54 5.17 17.03
N ASN A 418 -20.26 4.79 16.99
CA ASN A 418 -19.21 5.53 17.65
C ASN A 418 -17.94 5.52 16.78
N PRO A 419 -17.58 6.63 16.09
CA PRO A 419 -16.40 6.73 15.23
C PRO A 419 -15.08 6.57 15.99
N GLU A 420 -15.12 6.32 17.28
CA GLU A 420 -13.96 6.32 18.18
C GLU A 420 -13.25 4.96 18.29
N LYS A 421 -13.77 3.89 17.68
CA LYS A 421 -13.18 2.55 17.79
C LYS A 421 -13.10 1.89 16.44
N ASN A 422 -11.89 1.76 15.92
CA ASN A 422 -11.65 1.04 14.66
C ASN A 422 -10.59 -0.03 14.85
N LEU A 423 -10.91 -1.25 14.46
CA LEU A 423 -10.02 -2.40 14.54
C LEU A 423 -10.26 -3.33 13.37
N ARG A 424 -9.18 -3.69 12.69
CA ARG A 424 -9.13 -4.80 11.73
C ARG A 424 -8.11 -5.82 12.20
N ILE A 425 -8.48 -7.07 12.16
CA ILE A 425 -7.57 -8.21 12.28
C ILE A 425 -7.55 -8.90 10.93
N GLY A 426 -6.38 -8.96 10.29
CA GLY A 426 -6.21 -9.57 8.98
C GLY A 426 -5.20 -10.70 9.02
N LEU A 427 -5.49 -11.77 8.30
CA LEU A 427 -4.57 -12.88 8.04
C LEU A 427 -4.34 -12.95 6.54
N GLN A 428 -3.08 -12.73 6.13
CA GLN A 428 -2.66 -12.69 4.74
C GLN A 428 -1.66 -13.81 4.47
N TYR A 429 -1.78 -14.45 3.30
CA TYR A 429 -0.81 -15.42 2.81
C TYR A 429 -0.40 -15.06 1.39
N THR A 430 0.88 -14.72 1.20
CA THR A 430 1.46 -14.42 -0.11
C THR A 430 2.25 -15.64 -0.60
N LEU A 431 1.95 -16.08 -1.81
CA LEU A 431 2.67 -17.17 -2.47
C LEU A 431 3.28 -16.73 -3.78
N PHE A 432 4.46 -17.29 -4.10
CA PHE A 432 5.18 -17.03 -5.34
C PHE A 432 5.25 -18.31 -6.17
N ASN A 433 4.73 -18.26 -7.41
CA ASN A 433 4.88 -19.34 -8.38
C ASN A 433 6.20 -19.20 -9.16
N LYS A 434 6.62 -17.97 -9.44
CA LYS A 434 7.89 -17.61 -10.08
C LYS A 434 8.44 -16.36 -9.42
N TYR A 435 9.76 -16.29 -9.27
CA TYR A 435 10.47 -15.14 -8.71
C TYR A 435 11.75 -14.88 -9.50
N LEU A 436 11.97 -13.64 -9.94
CA LEU A 436 13.12 -13.23 -10.74
C LEU A 436 13.47 -14.23 -11.87
N GLY A 437 12.44 -14.62 -12.63
CA GLY A 437 12.55 -15.46 -13.83
C GLY A 437 12.52 -16.95 -13.60
N ALA A 438 12.60 -17.47 -12.35
CA ALA A 438 12.63 -18.92 -12.11
C ALA A 438 11.70 -19.36 -11.01
N LYS A 439 11.23 -20.61 -11.11
CA LYS A 439 10.49 -21.31 -10.05
C LYS A 439 11.43 -21.93 -9.01
N HIS A 440 12.57 -22.42 -9.49
CA HIS A 440 13.58 -23.09 -8.68
C HIS A 440 14.93 -22.40 -8.87
N ASN A 441 15.69 -22.27 -7.77
CA ASN A 441 17.03 -21.73 -7.75
C ASN A 441 17.14 -20.40 -8.53
N PHE A 442 16.29 -19.42 -8.18
CA PHE A 442 16.24 -18.15 -8.93
C PHE A 442 17.50 -17.28 -8.70
N ASP A 443 18.15 -17.42 -7.55
CA ASP A 443 19.35 -16.67 -7.14
C ASP A 443 20.66 -17.35 -7.54
N GLY A 444 20.62 -18.61 -8.02
CA GLY A 444 21.82 -19.42 -8.26
C GLY A 444 22.40 -20.08 -7.01
N ALA A 445 21.90 -19.76 -5.82
CA ALA A 445 22.33 -20.28 -4.52
C ALA A 445 21.38 -21.36 -3.95
N GLY A 446 20.34 -21.72 -4.70
CA GLY A 446 19.40 -22.79 -4.33
C GLY A 446 18.03 -22.30 -3.86
N THR A 447 17.77 -20.99 -3.77
CA THR A 447 16.50 -20.46 -3.31
C THR A 447 15.40 -20.64 -4.38
N ASN A 448 14.26 -21.18 -3.98
CA ASN A 448 13.09 -21.35 -4.83
C ASN A 448 12.09 -20.19 -4.60
N ALA A 449 11.25 -19.92 -5.57
CA ALA A 449 10.20 -18.91 -5.44
C ALA A 449 9.30 -19.16 -4.21
N ARG A 450 8.89 -20.42 -3.96
CA ARG A 450 8.05 -20.82 -2.81
C ARG A 450 8.69 -20.59 -1.45
N ASP A 451 10.03 -20.52 -1.39
CA ASP A 451 10.77 -20.31 -0.15
C ASP A 451 10.56 -18.88 0.39
N LEU A 452 10.05 -17.97 -0.47
CA LEU A 452 9.66 -16.59 -0.14
C LEU A 452 8.20 -16.46 0.30
N ASN A 453 7.42 -17.56 0.33
CA ASN A 453 6.03 -17.50 0.76
C ASN A 453 5.95 -16.97 2.20
N THR A 454 5.01 -16.07 2.44
CA THR A 454 4.91 -15.33 3.69
C THR A 454 3.50 -15.41 4.25
N LEU A 455 3.38 -15.82 5.51
CA LEU A 455 2.17 -15.71 6.31
C LEU A 455 2.28 -14.46 7.19
N TYR A 456 1.26 -13.62 7.16
CA TYR A 456 1.21 -12.35 7.86
C TYR A 456 -0.11 -12.21 8.58
N LEU A 457 -0.05 -12.09 9.91
CA LEU A 457 -1.18 -11.77 10.77
C LEU A 457 -0.98 -10.34 11.29
N TYR A 458 -1.97 -9.49 11.16
CA TYR A 458 -1.88 -8.12 11.64
C TYR A 458 -3.11 -7.69 12.43
N LEU A 459 -2.87 -6.82 13.37
CA LEU A 459 -3.87 -6.03 14.08
C LEU A 459 -3.66 -4.58 13.71
N TRP A 460 -4.65 -3.98 13.10
CA TRP A 460 -4.63 -2.59 12.66
C TRP A 460 -5.72 -1.82 13.37
N THR A 461 -5.34 -0.87 14.18
CA THR A 461 -6.28 0.01 14.88
C THR A 461 -5.99 1.45 14.51
N ALA A 462 -7.05 2.23 14.46
CA ALA A 462 -6.95 3.67 14.26
C ALA A 462 -7.72 4.39 15.39
N ILE A 463 -7.17 5.47 15.92
CA ILE A 463 -7.65 6.19 17.11
C ILE A 463 -7.56 7.72 16.93
#